data_07f847ccd86b38137e966abb37aa0de0
#
_entry.id   07f847ccd86b38137e966abb37aa0de0
#
_cell.length_a   1.000
_cell.length_b   1.000
_cell.length_c   1.000
_cell.angle_alpha   90.00
_cell.angle_beta   90.00
_cell.angle_gamma   90.00
#
_symmetry.space_group_name_H-M   'P 1'
#
loop_
_entity.id
_entity.type
_entity.pdbx_description
1 polymer ?
#
loop_
_entity_poly.entity_id
_entity_poly.type
_entity_poly.pdbx_seq_one_letter_code
_entity_poly.pdbx_strand_id
1 'polypeptide(L)'
;MTSSINILVNKLLKSQWKIIDNTHIAQLLSKISDEPFSDAKVYKITHNLKNKWYLISLKKNTFLITNPNKHLDEDEITLQYYWELLKKHCQTYITGSRYIGWIKALEFHLQNYEIPDNIDIVNTYKNALEVIIFDKTVAYKRYTHKQNNIFNKVKKYLINQKIGKYSFPIAPLELAMLEALHNPWTVQTTLINEYIKKILRKHKKNLNYSFFEMILSQNKHHVGVNRIYQLSKHIDPTISEKLHTILKKYSFIMQ
;
A
#
# COMPACT_ATOMS: atom_id res chain seq x y z
N MET A 1 -31.85 8.67 -27.29
CA MET A 1 -30.98 8.05 -26.25
C MET A 1 -30.16 6.88 -26.76
N THR A 2 -30.71 5.97 -27.56
CA THR A 2 -29.99 4.78 -28.07
C THR A 2 -28.75 5.14 -28.91
N SER A 3 -28.81 6.19 -29.72
CA SER A 3 -27.70 6.66 -30.56
C SER A 3 -26.50 7.15 -29.74
N SER A 4 -26.73 7.99 -28.72
CA SER A 4 -25.65 8.57 -27.88
C SER A 4 -24.91 7.51 -27.06
N ILE A 5 -25.64 6.48 -26.58
CA ILE A 5 -25.02 5.35 -25.86
C ILE A 5 -24.14 4.52 -26.77
N ASN A 6 -24.57 4.26 -28.01
CA ASN A 6 -23.78 3.51 -28.98
C ASN A 6 -22.49 4.26 -29.36
N ILE A 7 -22.57 5.59 -29.52
CA ILE A 7 -21.39 6.44 -29.76
C ILE A 7 -20.44 6.40 -28.57
N LEU A 8 -20.97 6.44 -27.32
CA LEU A 8 -20.17 6.31 -26.11
C LEU A 8 -19.46 4.95 -26.06
N VAL A 9 -20.17 3.85 -26.28
CA VAL A 9 -19.60 2.50 -26.31
C VAL A 9 -18.46 2.43 -27.33
N ASN A 10 -18.66 2.91 -28.55
CA ASN A 10 -17.62 2.93 -29.57
C ASN A 10 -16.39 3.74 -29.15
N LYS A 11 -16.58 4.89 -28.46
CA LYS A 11 -15.46 5.68 -27.91
C LYS A 11 -14.75 4.94 -26.78
N LEU A 12 -15.48 4.28 -25.88
CA LEU A 12 -14.93 3.49 -24.80
C LEU A 12 -14.10 2.31 -25.36
N LEU A 13 -14.64 1.56 -26.32
CA LEU A 13 -13.94 0.42 -26.92
C LEU A 13 -12.62 0.79 -27.62
N LYS A 14 -12.49 2.03 -28.13
CA LYS A 14 -11.19 2.55 -28.61
C LYS A 14 -10.17 2.74 -27.50
N SER A 15 -10.61 2.76 -26.26
CA SER A 15 -9.80 2.93 -25.05
C SER A 15 -9.84 1.69 -24.14
N GLN A 16 -9.96 0.49 -24.71
CA GLN A 16 -9.97 -0.77 -23.96
C GLN A 16 -8.79 -0.86 -22.98
N TRP A 17 -9.03 -1.48 -21.84
CA TRP A 17 -8.04 -1.68 -20.78
C TRP A 17 -7.52 -0.40 -20.13
N LYS A 18 -8.19 0.74 -20.34
CA LYS A 18 -7.93 1.98 -19.60
C LYS A 18 -8.89 2.14 -18.45
N ILE A 19 -8.39 2.74 -17.39
CA ILE A 19 -9.17 3.08 -16.20
C ILE A 19 -9.88 4.41 -16.45
N ILE A 20 -11.19 4.43 -16.19
CA ILE A 20 -12.05 5.59 -16.32
C ILE A 20 -12.88 5.80 -15.05
N ASP A 21 -13.29 7.03 -14.77
CA ASP A 21 -14.20 7.37 -13.68
C ASP A 21 -15.51 8.00 -14.19
N ASN A 22 -16.48 8.18 -13.28
CA ASN A 22 -17.75 8.79 -13.60
C ASN A 22 -17.61 10.21 -14.20
N THR A 23 -16.62 10.98 -13.77
CA THR A 23 -16.37 12.34 -14.26
C THR A 23 -15.98 12.32 -15.73
N HIS A 24 -15.08 11.42 -16.11
CA HIS A 24 -14.71 11.25 -17.52
C HIS A 24 -15.85 10.72 -18.38
N ILE A 25 -16.67 9.80 -17.83
CA ILE A 25 -17.88 9.32 -18.53
C ILE A 25 -18.86 10.47 -18.76
N ALA A 26 -19.10 11.31 -17.75
CA ALA A 26 -19.93 12.50 -17.87
C ALA A 26 -19.42 13.46 -18.94
N GLN A 27 -18.11 13.74 -18.96
CA GLN A 27 -17.46 14.58 -19.97
C GLN A 27 -17.61 14.01 -21.40
N LEU A 28 -17.46 12.69 -21.56
CA LEU A 28 -17.66 12.04 -22.86
C LEU A 28 -19.12 12.14 -23.33
N LEU A 29 -20.07 11.95 -22.41
CA LEU A 29 -21.49 12.06 -22.68
C LEU A 29 -21.89 13.49 -23.07
N SER A 30 -21.43 14.49 -22.33
CA SER A 30 -21.69 15.90 -22.63
C SER A 30 -21.16 16.32 -24.00
N LYS A 31 -19.98 15.78 -24.40
CA LYS A 31 -19.42 16.00 -25.74
C LYS A 31 -20.17 15.27 -26.88
N ILE A 32 -21.00 14.29 -26.56
CA ILE A 32 -21.78 13.53 -27.55
C ILE A 32 -23.15 14.16 -27.76
N SER A 33 -23.74 14.75 -26.73
CA SER A 33 -25.12 15.27 -26.76
C SER A 33 -25.22 16.78 -26.73
N ASP A 34 -24.07 17.48 -26.64
CA ASP A 34 -23.99 18.95 -26.43
C ASP A 34 -24.80 19.48 -25.21
N GLU A 35 -25.14 18.58 -24.28
CA GLU A 35 -25.89 18.89 -23.07
C GLU A 35 -25.19 18.33 -21.83
N PRO A 36 -25.27 19.02 -20.67
CA PRO A 36 -24.77 18.48 -19.42
C PRO A 36 -25.62 17.29 -18.94
N PHE A 37 -24.96 16.25 -18.46
CA PHE A 37 -25.62 15.09 -17.86
C PHE A 37 -25.66 15.23 -16.34
N SER A 38 -26.84 15.01 -15.74
CA SER A 38 -26.96 14.92 -14.28
C SER A 38 -26.27 13.65 -13.76
N ASP A 39 -25.80 13.70 -12.52
CA ASP A 39 -25.15 12.54 -11.86
C ASP A 39 -26.03 11.29 -11.89
N ALA A 40 -27.34 11.45 -11.70
CA ALA A 40 -28.31 10.34 -11.77
C ALA A 40 -28.34 9.69 -13.17
N LYS A 41 -28.29 10.48 -14.24
CA LYS A 41 -28.23 9.96 -15.62
C LYS A 41 -26.90 9.24 -15.87
N VAL A 42 -25.79 9.82 -15.43
CA VAL A 42 -24.45 9.20 -15.54
C VAL A 42 -24.43 7.87 -14.79
N TYR A 43 -24.94 7.82 -13.56
CA TYR A 43 -25.04 6.60 -12.77
C TYR A 43 -25.84 5.50 -13.48
N LYS A 44 -27.03 5.85 -14.02
CA LYS A 44 -27.87 4.90 -14.77
C LYS A 44 -27.17 4.35 -16.01
N ILE A 45 -26.46 5.19 -16.76
CA ILE A 45 -25.70 4.78 -17.94
C ILE A 45 -24.56 3.87 -17.52
N THR A 46 -23.79 4.26 -16.52
CA THR A 46 -22.67 3.46 -15.98
C THR A 46 -23.14 2.10 -15.50
N HIS A 47 -24.27 2.04 -14.80
CA HIS A 47 -24.87 0.78 -14.35
C HIS A 47 -25.23 -0.12 -15.54
N ASN A 48 -25.85 0.43 -16.58
CA ASN A 48 -26.17 -0.32 -17.80
C ASN A 48 -24.92 -0.83 -18.53
N LEU A 49 -23.86 -0.01 -18.60
CA LEU A 49 -22.58 -0.42 -19.20
C LEU A 49 -21.91 -1.54 -18.41
N LYS A 50 -22.01 -1.52 -17.08
CA LYS A 50 -21.54 -2.62 -16.22
C LYS A 50 -22.32 -3.91 -16.49
N ASN A 51 -23.63 -3.84 -16.50
CA ASN A 51 -24.48 -5.01 -16.77
C ASN A 51 -24.24 -5.64 -18.15
N LYS A 52 -23.71 -4.86 -19.09
CA LYS A 52 -23.32 -5.30 -20.44
C LYS A 52 -21.83 -5.60 -20.58
N TRP A 53 -21.09 -5.66 -19.49
CA TRP A 53 -19.66 -5.97 -19.44
C TRP A 53 -18.75 -5.03 -20.25
N TYR A 54 -19.18 -3.79 -20.53
CA TYR A 54 -18.32 -2.75 -21.10
C TYR A 54 -17.46 -2.07 -20.03
N LEU A 55 -17.88 -2.17 -18.77
CA LEU A 55 -17.17 -1.61 -17.62
C LEU A 55 -17.11 -2.64 -16.49
N ILE A 56 -15.93 -2.83 -15.92
CA ILE A 56 -15.73 -3.60 -14.67
C ILE A 56 -15.46 -2.61 -13.55
N SER A 57 -16.14 -2.77 -12.42
CA SER A 57 -15.96 -1.92 -11.25
C SER A 57 -14.64 -2.26 -10.55
N LEU A 58 -13.75 -1.30 -10.40
CA LEU A 58 -12.47 -1.49 -9.72
C LEU A 58 -12.50 -0.96 -8.28
N LYS A 59 -13.21 0.15 -8.09
CA LYS A 59 -13.57 0.77 -6.81
C LYS A 59 -14.74 1.72 -7.03
N LYS A 60 -15.25 2.36 -5.95
CA LYS A 60 -16.34 3.34 -6.05
C LYS A 60 -16.06 4.36 -7.17
N ASN A 61 -16.97 4.45 -8.13
CA ASN A 61 -16.94 5.40 -9.27
C ASN A 61 -15.72 5.27 -10.19
N THR A 62 -15.02 4.14 -10.17
CA THR A 62 -13.83 3.90 -11.03
C THR A 62 -13.96 2.53 -11.69
N PHE A 63 -13.74 2.48 -12.98
CA PHE A 63 -14.02 1.33 -13.81
C PHE A 63 -12.88 1.04 -14.76
N LEU A 64 -12.72 -0.23 -15.12
CA LEU A 64 -11.92 -0.67 -16.24
C LEU A 64 -12.81 -0.76 -17.48
N ILE A 65 -12.39 -0.19 -18.60
CA ILE A 65 -13.06 -0.35 -19.88
C ILE A 65 -12.71 -1.72 -20.44
N THR A 66 -13.73 -2.53 -20.70
CA THR A 66 -13.57 -3.90 -21.20
C THR A 66 -14.30 -4.11 -22.52
N ASN A 67 -14.03 -5.22 -23.15
CA ASN A 67 -14.78 -5.69 -24.31
C ASN A 67 -15.60 -6.91 -23.88
N PRO A 68 -16.95 -6.87 -24.02
CA PRO A 68 -17.81 -7.99 -23.63
C PRO A 68 -17.44 -9.34 -24.27
N ASN A 69 -16.77 -9.29 -25.42
CA ASN A 69 -16.33 -10.48 -26.16
C ASN A 69 -14.96 -11.03 -25.67
N LYS A 70 -14.32 -10.36 -24.70
CA LYS A 70 -13.04 -10.77 -24.14
C LYS A 70 -13.22 -10.92 -22.64
N HIS A 71 -13.47 -12.13 -22.18
CA HIS A 71 -13.49 -12.45 -20.76
C HIS A 71 -12.06 -12.45 -20.23
N LEU A 72 -11.80 -11.62 -19.20
CA LEU A 72 -10.67 -11.78 -18.29
C LEU A 72 -11.23 -12.29 -16.97
N ASP A 73 -10.51 -13.19 -16.33
CA ASP A 73 -10.79 -13.60 -14.97
C ASP A 73 -10.58 -12.42 -14.00
N GLU A 74 -11.36 -12.38 -12.92
CA GLU A 74 -11.25 -11.33 -11.89
C GLU A 74 -9.86 -11.30 -11.25
N ASP A 75 -9.24 -12.47 -11.06
CA ASP A 75 -7.89 -12.59 -10.53
C ASP A 75 -6.85 -11.99 -11.50
N GLU A 76 -6.97 -12.26 -12.79
CA GLU A 76 -6.10 -11.67 -13.82
C GLU A 76 -6.21 -10.14 -13.86
N ILE A 77 -7.43 -9.61 -13.74
CA ILE A 77 -7.68 -8.16 -13.68
C ILE A 77 -7.04 -7.57 -12.43
N THR A 78 -7.20 -8.23 -11.28
CA THR A 78 -6.61 -7.80 -10.02
C THR A 78 -5.09 -7.79 -10.11
N LEU A 79 -4.46 -8.86 -10.59
CA LEU A 79 -3.01 -8.94 -10.76
C LEU A 79 -2.46 -7.85 -11.69
N GLN A 80 -3.18 -7.54 -12.76
CA GLN A 80 -2.73 -6.57 -13.76
C GLN A 80 -2.90 -5.11 -13.29
N TYR A 81 -3.99 -4.79 -12.58
CA TYR A 81 -4.39 -3.40 -12.32
C TYR A 81 -4.29 -2.93 -10.87
N TYR A 82 -4.11 -3.83 -9.90
CA TYR A 82 -4.07 -3.46 -8.48
C TYR A 82 -3.03 -2.38 -8.16
N TRP A 83 -1.77 -2.59 -8.56
CA TRP A 83 -0.70 -1.65 -8.27
C TRP A 83 -0.86 -0.30 -8.97
N GLU A 84 -1.46 -0.29 -10.16
CA GLU A 84 -1.82 0.95 -10.85
C GLU A 84 -2.86 1.75 -10.07
N LEU A 85 -3.93 1.08 -9.67
CA LEU A 85 -5.01 1.69 -8.91
C LEU A 85 -4.53 2.20 -7.55
N LEU A 86 -3.75 1.40 -6.84
CA LEU A 86 -3.14 1.80 -5.57
C LEU A 86 -2.28 3.06 -5.77
N LYS A 87 -1.45 3.10 -6.82
CA LYS A 87 -0.61 4.26 -7.14
C LYS A 87 -1.45 5.50 -7.41
N LYS A 88 -2.43 5.40 -8.30
CA LYS A 88 -3.36 6.49 -8.63
C LYS A 88 -4.13 6.96 -7.39
N HIS A 89 -4.65 6.01 -6.60
CA HIS A 89 -5.37 6.34 -5.38
C HIS A 89 -4.49 7.10 -4.39
N CYS A 90 -3.28 6.60 -4.14
CA CYS A 90 -2.32 7.29 -3.28
C CYS A 90 -1.96 8.69 -3.80
N GLN A 91 -1.80 8.89 -5.10
CA GLN A 91 -1.49 10.19 -5.69
C GLN A 91 -2.65 11.18 -5.55
N THR A 92 -3.88 10.71 -5.71
CA THR A 92 -5.07 11.57 -5.66
C THR A 92 -5.44 12.00 -4.24
N TYR A 93 -5.29 11.07 -3.27
CA TYR A 93 -5.84 11.27 -1.92
C TYR A 93 -4.81 11.63 -0.86
N ILE A 94 -3.52 11.49 -1.14
CA ILE A 94 -2.45 11.83 -0.20
C ILE A 94 -1.50 12.84 -0.83
N THR A 95 -1.60 14.08 -0.41
CA THR A 95 -0.76 15.19 -0.89
C THR A 95 0.63 15.24 -0.26
N GLY A 96 0.84 14.50 0.83
CA GLY A 96 2.10 14.49 1.59
C GLY A 96 2.98 13.27 1.34
N SER A 97 4.06 13.21 2.10
CA SER A 97 4.95 12.03 2.12
C SER A 97 4.21 10.83 2.71
N ARG A 98 4.42 9.67 2.10
CA ARG A 98 3.81 8.39 2.46
C ARG A 98 4.73 7.24 2.15
N TYR A 99 4.50 6.10 2.75
CA TYR A 99 5.20 4.86 2.42
C TYR A 99 4.34 3.63 2.76
N ILE A 100 4.63 2.51 2.14
CA ILE A 100 4.09 1.22 2.53
C ILE A 100 4.89 0.71 3.70
N GLY A 101 4.23 0.44 4.81
CA GLY A 101 4.83 -0.03 6.07
C GLY A 101 4.41 -1.45 6.44
N TRP A 102 4.69 -1.82 7.69
CA TRP A 102 4.23 -3.02 8.37
C TRP A 102 4.63 -4.32 7.64
N ILE A 103 3.74 -5.31 7.66
CA ILE A 103 3.99 -6.65 7.12
C ILE A 103 4.32 -6.59 5.63
N LYS A 104 3.62 -5.77 4.83
CA LYS A 104 3.88 -5.70 3.39
C LYS A 104 5.27 -5.15 3.06
N ALA A 105 5.78 -4.23 3.88
CA ALA A 105 7.17 -3.78 3.73
C ALA A 105 8.18 -4.91 4.03
N LEU A 106 7.92 -5.75 5.07
CA LEU A 106 8.75 -6.94 5.33
C LEU A 106 8.74 -7.91 4.15
N GLU A 107 7.56 -8.16 3.57
CA GLU A 107 7.41 -9.02 2.41
C GLU A 107 8.21 -8.52 1.21
N PHE A 108 8.19 -7.22 0.93
CA PHE A 108 9.02 -6.63 -0.13
C PHE A 108 10.52 -6.84 0.11
N HIS A 109 11.00 -6.70 1.34
CA HIS A 109 12.40 -7.00 1.68
C HIS A 109 12.73 -8.50 1.52
N LEU A 110 11.73 -9.36 1.63
CA LEU A 110 11.84 -10.81 1.34
C LEU A 110 11.61 -11.15 -0.15
N GLN A 111 11.36 -10.13 -1.00
CA GLN A 111 11.05 -10.28 -2.43
C GLN A 111 9.71 -10.98 -2.71
N ASN A 112 8.77 -10.90 -1.76
CA ASN A 112 7.39 -11.29 -2.00
C ASN A 112 6.59 -10.08 -2.52
N TYR A 113 6.15 -10.15 -3.78
CA TYR A 113 5.41 -9.10 -4.50
C TYR A 113 3.94 -9.45 -4.70
N GLU A 114 3.45 -10.49 -4.08
CA GLU A 114 2.03 -10.87 -4.11
C GLU A 114 1.15 -9.70 -3.64
N ILE A 115 -0.04 -9.62 -4.19
CA ILE A 115 -1.03 -8.63 -3.77
C ILE A 115 -1.57 -9.06 -2.41
N PRO A 116 -1.41 -8.26 -1.35
CA PRO A 116 -1.89 -8.62 -0.03
C PRO A 116 -3.39 -8.36 0.11
N ASP A 117 -4.06 -9.09 0.98
CA ASP A 117 -5.45 -8.77 1.35
C ASP A 117 -5.55 -7.42 2.08
N ASN A 118 -4.51 -7.07 2.85
CA ASN A 118 -4.43 -5.82 3.57
C ASN A 118 -3.06 -5.15 3.34
N ILE A 119 -3.07 -3.85 3.02
CA ILE A 119 -1.86 -3.05 2.88
C ILE A 119 -1.95 -1.77 3.73
N ASP A 120 -0.91 -1.52 4.53
CA ASP A 120 -0.83 -0.33 5.36
C ASP A 120 -0.02 0.77 4.66
N ILE A 121 -0.65 1.93 4.46
CA ILE A 121 -0.04 3.15 3.93
C ILE A 121 0.15 4.15 5.06
N VAL A 122 1.38 4.34 5.46
CA VAL A 122 1.74 5.32 6.49
C VAL A 122 1.86 6.70 5.89
N ASN A 123 1.29 7.71 6.55
CA ASN A 123 1.31 9.09 6.08
C ASN A 123 1.22 10.10 7.23
N THR A 124 1.45 11.40 6.94
CA THR A 124 1.38 12.49 7.92
C THR A 124 0.11 13.34 7.80
N TYR A 125 -0.66 13.15 6.75
CA TYR A 125 -1.73 14.08 6.37
C TYR A 125 -3.13 13.57 6.70
N LYS A 126 -3.47 12.36 6.26
CA LYS A 126 -4.85 11.84 6.42
C LYS A 126 -5.04 11.01 7.68
N ASN A 127 -6.17 11.20 8.31
CA ASN A 127 -6.66 10.34 9.39
C ASN A 127 -6.78 8.89 8.93
N ALA A 128 -6.84 7.97 9.87
CA ALA A 128 -7.11 6.58 9.60
C ALA A 128 -8.35 6.45 8.70
N LEU A 129 -8.17 5.84 7.55
CA LEU A 129 -9.20 5.60 6.54
C LEU A 129 -8.90 4.24 5.93
N GLU A 130 -9.93 3.47 5.68
CA GLU A 130 -9.83 2.25 4.91
C GLU A 130 -10.54 2.41 3.57
N VAL A 131 -9.92 1.91 2.53
CA VAL A 131 -10.46 1.91 1.18
C VAL A 131 -10.31 0.53 0.58
N ILE A 132 -11.33 0.06 -0.10
CA ILE A 132 -11.30 -1.21 -0.81
C ILE A 132 -10.93 -0.95 -2.27
N ILE A 133 -9.90 -1.64 -2.75
CA ILE A 133 -9.50 -1.70 -4.16
C ILE A 133 -9.63 -3.15 -4.60
N PHE A 134 -10.56 -3.45 -5.49
CA PHE A 134 -11.10 -4.79 -5.72
C PHE A 134 -11.71 -5.33 -4.42
N ASP A 135 -11.21 -6.44 -3.93
CA ASP A 135 -11.54 -7.08 -2.64
C ASP A 135 -10.47 -6.81 -1.55
N LYS A 136 -9.41 -6.04 -1.86
CA LYS A 136 -8.26 -5.82 -1.00
C LYS A 136 -8.39 -4.52 -0.20
N THR A 137 -8.07 -4.58 1.09
CA THR A 137 -8.13 -3.42 1.98
C THR A 137 -6.85 -2.60 1.93
N VAL A 138 -6.97 -1.30 1.73
CA VAL A 138 -5.90 -0.31 1.86
C VAL A 138 -6.15 0.51 3.11
N ALA A 139 -5.38 0.30 4.16
CA ALA A 139 -5.52 1.00 5.43
C ALA A 139 -4.52 2.17 5.50
N TYR A 140 -5.02 3.38 5.73
CA TYR A 140 -4.20 4.56 5.94
C TYR A 140 -3.90 4.76 7.41
N LYS A 141 -2.61 4.69 7.78
CA LYS A 141 -2.12 4.92 9.14
C LYS A 141 -1.49 6.31 9.22
N ARG A 142 -1.98 7.15 10.11
CA ARG A 142 -1.45 8.50 10.28
C ARG A 142 -0.43 8.57 11.41
N TYR A 143 0.74 9.15 11.15
CA TYR A 143 1.58 9.65 12.23
C TYR A 143 0.91 10.85 12.90
N THR A 144 0.73 10.80 14.22
CA THR A 144 0.18 11.92 14.99
C THR A 144 1.19 13.08 15.06
N HIS A 145 0.74 14.30 15.44
CA HIS A 145 1.62 15.47 15.59
C HIS A 145 2.82 15.19 16.49
N LYS A 146 2.66 14.42 17.56
CA LYS A 146 3.77 14.01 18.45
C LYS A 146 4.78 13.07 17.76
N GLN A 147 4.38 12.40 16.68
CA GLN A 147 5.20 11.45 15.92
C GLN A 147 5.75 12.05 14.61
N ASN A 148 5.34 13.25 14.21
CA ASN A 148 5.79 13.88 12.96
C ASN A 148 7.31 14.07 12.91
N ASN A 149 7.95 14.35 14.06
CA ASN A 149 9.42 14.46 14.13
C ASN A 149 10.11 13.16 13.74
N ILE A 150 9.52 12.00 14.12
CA ILE A 150 10.05 10.69 13.76
C ILE A 150 9.85 10.45 12.27
N PHE A 151 8.68 10.75 11.72
CA PHE A 151 8.41 10.61 10.30
C PHE A 151 9.42 11.39 9.44
N ASN A 152 9.71 12.64 9.81
CA ASN A 152 10.69 13.46 9.11
C ASN A 152 12.11 12.86 9.15
N LYS A 153 12.48 12.24 10.27
CA LYS A 153 13.76 11.52 10.40
C LYS A 153 13.78 10.24 9.57
N VAL A 154 12.68 9.51 9.54
CA VAL A 154 12.52 8.26 8.78
C VAL A 154 12.48 8.52 7.27
N LYS A 155 11.87 9.61 6.83
CA LYS A 155 11.67 9.95 5.41
C LYS A 155 12.93 9.81 4.56
N LYS A 156 14.09 10.17 5.08
CA LYS A 156 15.39 10.08 4.37
C LYS A 156 15.89 8.64 4.17
N TYR A 157 15.33 7.67 4.91
CA TYR A 157 15.68 6.26 4.80
C TYR A 157 14.69 5.44 3.96
N LEU A 158 13.58 6.05 3.53
CA LEU A 158 12.60 5.35 2.70
C LEU A 158 13.23 4.82 1.42
N ILE A 159 12.83 3.62 1.05
CA ILE A 159 13.34 2.93 -0.13
C ILE A 159 12.27 2.97 -1.22
N ASN A 160 12.65 3.25 -2.45
CA ASN A 160 11.74 3.16 -3.58
C ASN A 160 11.73 1.72 -4.12
N GLN A 161 10.69 0.98 -3.78
CA GLN A 161 10.47 -0.38 -4.27
C GLN A 161 9.77 -0.34 -5.63
N LYS A 162 10.38 -0.99 -6.61
CA LYS A 162 9.80 -1.14 -7.95
C LYS A 162 8.96 -2.42 -8.01
N ILE A 163 7.70 -2.31 -8.45
CA ILE A 163 6.76 -3.41 -8.66
C ILE A 163 6.21 -3.26 -10.07
N GLY A 164 6.67 -4.10 -10.98
CA GLY A 164 6.42 -3.93 -12.40
C GLY A 164 6.90 -2.55 -12.88
N LYS A 165 6.00 -1.77 -13.48
CA LYS A 165 6.29 -0.38 -13.96
C LYS A 165 6.07 0.70 -12.89
N TYR A 166 5.57 0.33 -11.72
CA TYR A 166 5.25 1.28 -10.63
C TYR A 166 6.33 1.29 -9.57
N SER A 167 6.54 2.45 -8.94
CA SER A 167 7.47 2.61 -7.82
C SER A 167 6.71 3.15 -6.62
N PHE A 168 6.94 2.53 -5.46
CA PHE A 168 6.34 2.90 -4.17
C PHE A 168 7.43 3.14 -3.14
N PRO A 169 7.35 4.22 -2.35
CA PRO A 169 8.18 4.34 -1.17
C PRO A 169 7.73 3.29 -0.15
N ILE A 170 8.70 2.56 0.40
CA ILE A 170 8.47 1.56 1.46
C ILE A 170 9.32 1.88 2.69
N ALA A 171 8.90 1.36 3.84
CA ALA A 171 9.70 1.42 5.06
C ALA A 171 11.08 0.77 4.83
N PRO A 172 12.19 1.35 5.35
CA PRO A 172 13.46 0.64 5.41
C PRO A 172 13.34 -0.61 6.26
N LEU A 173 14.26 -1.52 6.07
CA LEU A 173 14.21 -2.86 6.67
C LEU A 173 13.97 -2.83 8.19
N GLU A 174 14.73 -2.00 8.89
CA GLU A 174 14.65 -1.86 10.35
C GLU A 174 13.30 -1.32 10.80
N LEU A 175 12.77 -0.31 10.10
CA LEU A 175 11.46 0.25 10.43
C LEU A 175 10.36 -0.76 10.16
N ALA A 176 10.41 -1.48 9.03
CA ALA A 176 9.43 -2.50 8.68
C ALA A 176 9.35 -3.59 9.77
N MET A 177 10.50 -4.05 10.30
CA MET A 177 10.54 -4.99 11.43
C MET A 177 9.90 -4.39 12.69
N LEU A 178 10.21 -3.13 13.02
CA LEU A 178 9.70 -2.46 14.22
C LEU A 178 8.19 -2.19 14.14
N GLU A 179 7.72 -1.77 12.97
CA GLU A 179 6.29 -1.54 12.74
C GLU A 179 5.49 -2.84 12.81
N ALA A 180 5.96 -3.91 12.17
CA ALA A 180 5.31 -5.20 12.21
C ALA A 180 5.20 -5.77 13.65
N LEU A 181 6.18 -5.48 14.50
CA LEU A 181 6.18 -5.88 15.92
C LEU A 181 5.34 -4.97 16.83
N HIS A 182 4.84 -3.85 16.32
CA HIS A 182 4.12 -2.87 17.15
C HIS A 182 2.76 -3.38 17.64
N ASN A 183 2.17 -4.37 16.97
CA ASN A 183 0.92 -4.99 17.39
C ASN A 183 1.12 -6.48 17.76
N PRO A 184 1.66 -6.77 18.96
CA PRO A 184 2.04 -8.14 19.36
C PRO A 184 0.87 -9.10 19.57
N TRP A 185 -0.37 -8.58 19.63
CA TRP A 185 -1.57 -9.33 19.98
C TRP A 185 -2.34 -9.88 18.77
N THR A 186 -1.82 -9.73 17.56
CA THR A 186 -2.46 -10.30 16.36
C THR A 186 -2.14 -11.78 16.22
N VAL A 187 -3.07 -12.55 15.66
CA VAL A 187 -2.90 -13.97 15.27
C VAL A 187 -1.66 -14.19 14.40
N GLN A 188 -1.13 -13.13 13.78
CA GLN A 188 0.02 -13.14 12.90
C GLN A 188 1.39 -13.06 13.61
N THR A 189 1.44 -13.09 14.94
CA THR A 189 2.70 -12.94 15.70
C THR A 189 3.75 -13.97 15.29
N THR A 190 3.35 -15.23 15.08
CA THR A 190 4.24 -16.31 14.66
C THR A 190 4.79 -16.03 13.26
N LEU A 191 3.95 -15.62 12.31
CA LEU A 191 4.33 -15.29 10.95
C LEU A 191 5.31 -14.10 10.92
N ILE A 192 5.04 -13.06 11.69
CA ILE A 192 5.92 -11.88 11.79
C ILE A 192 7.30 -12.28 12.33
N ASN A 193 7.36 -13.11 13.37
CA ASN A 193 8.63 -13.61 13.89
C ASN A 193 9.41 -14.41 12.86
N GLU A 194 8.72 -15.25 12.07
CA GLU A 194 9.38 -16.01 11.00
C GLU A 194 9.89 -15.10 9.87
N TYR A 195 9.13 -14.07 9.49
CA TYR A 195 9.62 -13.07 8.53
C TYR A 195 10.85 -12.34 9.06
N ILE A 196 10.83 -11.90 10.32
CA ILE A 196 11.99 -11.23 10.95
C ILE A 196 13.19 -12.17 11.00
N LYS A 197 13.04 -13.43 11.38
CA LYS A 197 14.12 -14.42 11.37
C LYS A 197 14.70 -14.61 9.96
N LYS A 198 13.86 -14.71 8.93
CA LYS A 198 14.30 -14.79 7.52
C LYS A 198 15.09 -13.54 7.12
N ILE A 199 14.63 -12.37 7.50
CA ILE A 199 15.31 -11.08 7.24
C ILE A 199 16.66 -11.04 7.93
N LEU A 200 16.73 -11.36 9.21
CA LEU A 200 18.00 -11.36 9.97
C LEU A 200 19.01 -12.31 9.35
N ARG A 201 18.62 -13.48 8.87
CA ARG A 201 19.50 -14.41 8.15
C ARG A 201 19.97 -13.85 6.81
N LYS A 202 19.06 -13.29 6.01
CA LYS A 202 19.31 -12.81 4.65
C LYS A 202 20.10 -11.50 4.62
N HIS A 203 19.81 -10.58 5.54
CA HIS A 203 20.33 -9.21 5.54
C HIS A 203 21.29 -8.89 6.69
N LYS A 204 21.85 -9.90 7.36
CA LYS A 204 22.72 -9.73 8.53
C LYS A 204 23.83 -8.70 8.36
N LYS A 205 24.44 -8.62 7.17
CA LYS A 205 25.54 -7.69 6.85
C LYS A 205 25.06 -6.26 6.55
N ASN A 206 23.77 -6.08 6.25
CA ASN A 206 23.21 -4.84 5.73
C ASN A 206 22.28 -4.13 6.74
N LEU A 207 22.22 -4.62 7.99
CA LEU A 207 21.43 -3.98 9.04
C LEU A 207 22.00 -2.61 9.39
N ASN A 208 21.17 -1.59 9.37
CA ASN A 208 21.53 -0.23 9.75
C ASN A 208 21.36 -0.02 11.25
N TYR A 209 22.41 -0.29 12.02
CA TYR A 209 22.38 -0.12 13.47
C TYR A 209 22.18 1.34 13.91
N SER A 210 22.69 2.30 13.14
CA SER A 210 22.46 3.73 13.40
C SER A 210 20.97 4.11 13.29
N PHE A 211 20.20 3.36 12.51
CA PHE A 211 18.75 3.55 12.46
C PHE A 211 18.08 3.14 13.78
N PHE A 212 18.48 2.00 14.35
CA PHE A 212 17.99 1.58 15.68
C PHE A 212 18.35 2.60 16.76
N GLU A 213 19.58 3.12 16.76
CA GLU A 213 20.00 4.17 17.68
C GLU A 213 19.16 5.43 17.53
N MET A 214 18.94 5.88 16.29
CA MET A 214 18.11 7.05 16.00
C MET A 214 16.67 6.88 16.53
N ILE A 215 16.06 5.71 16.35
CA ILE A 215 14.70 5.43 16.83
C ILE A 215 14.65 5.37 18.37
N LEU A 216 15.59 4.70 19.01
CA LEU A 216 15.67 4.61 20.48
C LEU A 216 15.95 5.96 21.13
N SER A 217 16.77 6.83 20.49
CA SER A 217 16.98 8.19 20.97
C SER A 217 15.71 9.05 21.01
N GLN A 218 14.64 8.64 20.32
CA GLN A 218 13.32 9.25 20.36
C GLN A 218 12.39 8.59 21.38
N ASN A 219 12.89 7.67 22.22
CA ASN A 219 12.12 6.85 23.15
C ASN A 219 10.97 6.10 22.44
N LYS A 220 11.26 5.50 21.29
CA LYS A 220 10.27 4.77 20.47
C LYS A 220 10.75 3.37 20.13
N HIS A 221 9.80 2.47 19.94
CA HIS A 221 10.01 1.10 19.50
C HIS A 221 10.99 0.26 20.36
N HIS A 222 11.26 0.66 21.63
CA HIS A 222 12.20 -0.07 22.50
C HIS A 222 11.76 -1.53 22.71
N VAL A 223 10.45 -1.81 22.85
CA VAL A 223 9.90 -3.17 22.91
C VAL A 223 10.20 -3.94 21.65
N GLY A 224 10.00 -3.32 20.46
CA GLY A 224 10.31 -3.94 19.18
C GLY A 224 11.79 -4.26 19.02
N VAL A 225 12.69 -3.34 19.40
CA VAL A 225 14.13 -3.58 19.34
C VAL A 225 14.55 -4.71 20.30
N ASN A 226 14.01 -4.75 21.52
CA ASN A 226 14.23 -5.87 22.46
C ASN A 226 13.77 -7.20 21.86
N ARG A 227 12.64 -7.23 21.18
CA ARG A 227 12.14 -8.45 20.56
C ARG A 227 13.02 -8.91 19.41
N ILE A 228 13.51 -7.99 18.56
CA ILE A 228 14.48 -8.30 17.52
C ILE A 228 15.78 -8.82 18.14
N TYR A 229 16.24 -8.21 19.23
CA TYR A 229 17.40 -8.71 20.00
C TYR A 229 17.20 -10.15 20.47
N GLN A 230 16.05 -10.47 21.08
CA GLN A 230 15.77 -11.84 21.54
C GLN A 230 15.73 -12.83 20.36
N LEU A 231 15.09 -12.48 19.26
CA LEU A 231 15.05 -13.31 18.06
C LEU A 231 16.44 -13.52 17.45
N SER A 232 17.32 -12.51 17.51
CA SER A 232 18.66 -12.56 16.93
C SER A 232 19.61 -13.49 17.70
N LYS A 233 19.41 -13.71 19.00
CA LYS A 233 20.26 -14.60 19.83
C LYS A 233 20.44 -16.00 19.24
N HIS A 234 19.40 -16.51 18.60
CA HIS A 234 19.39 -17.86 18.01
C HIS A 234 19.74 -17.87 16.51
N ILE A 235 20.09 -16.71 15.95
CA ILE A 235 20.35 -16.56 14.51
C ILE A 235 21.81 -16.14 14.26
N ASP A 236 22.24 -15.07 14.91
CA ASP A 236 23.60 -14.53 14.74
C ASP A 236 24.00 -13.75 16.01
N PRO A 237 24.99 -14.25 16.76
CA PRO A 237 25.48 -13.59 17.98
C PRO A 237 25.93 -12.15 17.76
N THR A 238 26.53 -11.86 16.59
CA THR A 238 27.03 -10.51 16.27
C THR A 238 25.89 -9.49 16.20
N ILE A 239 24.75 -9.89 15.65
CA ILE A 239 23.55 -9.02 15.62
C ILE A 239 23.07 -8.78 17.04
N SER A 240 22.97 -9.84 17.84
CA SER A 240 22.48 -9.74 19.21
C SER A 240 23.38 -8.88 20.08
N GLU A 241 24.71 -9.01 19.99
CA GLU A 241 25.67 -8.18 20.72
C GLU A 241 25.55 -6.69 20.36
N LYS A 242 25.45 -6.37 19.09
CA LYS A 242 25.25 -4.98 18.64
C LYS A 242 23.94 -4.38 19.13
N LEU A 243 22.84 -5.13 19.01
CA LEU A 243 21.55 -4.66 19.51
C LEU A 243 21.55 -4.53 21.04
N HIS A 244 22.18 -5.46 21.75
CA HIS A 244 22.36 -5.38 23.21
C HIS A 244 23.10 -4.10 23.61
N THR A 245 24.21 -3.81 22.96
CA THR A 245 25.01 -2.59 23.20
C THR A 245 24.18 -1.33 23.02
N ILE A 246 23.39 -1.27 21.93
CA ILE A 246 22.50 -0.14 21.65
C ILE A 246 21.41 -0.02 22.73
N LEU A 247 20.73 -1.11 23.08
CA LEU A 247 19.71 -1.14 24.13
C LEU A 247 20.26 -0.70 25.49
N LYS A 248 21.46 -1.16 25.85
CA LYS A 248 22.15 -0.76 27.07
C LYS A 248 22.45 0.74 27.11
N LYS A 249 22.94 1.29 25.99
CA LYS A 249 23.23 2.73 25.85
C LYS A 249 22.01 3.61 26.16
N TYR A 250 20.80 3.16 25.83
CA TYR A 250 19.57 3.90 26.04
C TYR A 250 18.76 3.42 27.27
N SER A 251 19.32 2.52 28.08
CA SER A 251 18.65 1.95 29.28
C SER A 251 17.31 1.25 29.00
N PHE A 252 17.18 0.61 27.84
CA PHE A 252 15.96 -0.09 27.41
C PHE A 252 16.06 -1.62 27.46
N ILE A 253 17.05 -2.18 28.16
CA ILE A 253 17.14 -3.65 28.30
C ILE A 253 15.98 -4.13 29.14
N MET A 254 15.13 -4.99 28.56
CA MET A 254 14.11 -5.75 29.28
C MET A 254 14.72 -7.10 29.71
N GLN A 255 14.58 -7.42 30.98
CA GLN A 255 14.98 -8.72 31.53
C GLN A 255 14.04 -9.83 31.06
#